data_6e23b832aea01da33c00ec01cf357718
#
_entry.id   6e23b832aea01da33c00ec01cf357718
#
_cell.length_a   1.000
_cell.length_b   1.000
_cell.length_c   1.000
_cell.angle_alpha   90.00
_cell.angle_beta   90.00
_cell.angle_gamma   90.00
#
_symmetry.space_group_name_H-M   'P 1'
#
loop_
_entity.id
_entity.type
_entity.pdbx_description
1 polymer ?
#
loop_
_entity_poly.entity_id
_entity_poly.type
_entity_poly.pdbx_seq_one_letter_code
_entity_poly.pdbx_strand_id
1 'polypeptide(L)'
;MQIRNVYGIDLGTSTVKIYDLKKDTITKEKNMIAIRNREQVIAVGNYAYEMHERTPSNIEVITPMSNGRIANVLMVEAVLHTLLHRCTRHMGYRPELYFSVPCDMTEIERRSYYTIAHKGALKNCRMYLVDKPIADALALGIFQNIQCHRYICAGIDINM
;
A
#
# COMPACT_ATOMS: atom_id res chain seq x y z
N MET A 1 22.18 2.72 16.40
CA MET A 1 20.89 3.29 15.92
C MET A 1 20.23 2.23 15.03
N GLN A 2 19.17 1.60 15.49
CA GLN A 2 18.50 0.55 14.70
C GLN A 2 17.75 1.24 13.57
N ILE A 3 18.17 1.04 12.33
CA ILE A 3 17.50 1.60 11.15
C ILE A 3 16.14 0.93 11.06
N ARG A 4 15.08 1.68 11.30
CA ARG A 4 13.70 1.20 11.17
C ARG A 4 13.42 0.86 9.70
N ASN A 5 12.72 -0.21 9.45
CA ASN A 5 12.24 -0.53 8.11
C ASN A 5 10.99 0.33 7.83
N VAL A 6 11.17 1.35 7.00
CA VAL A 6 10.14 2.34 6.65
C VAL A 6 9.85 2.24 5.16
N TYR A 7 8.57 2.14 4.82
CA TYR A 7 8.10 2.04 3.45
C TYR A 7 7.05 3.10 3.15
N GLY A 8 7.24 3.85 2.06
CA GLY A 8 6.22 4.72 1.48
C GLY A 8 5.42 3.95 0.45
N ILE A 9 4.09 4.04 0.49
CA ILE A 9 3.20 3.26 -0.37
C ILE A 9 2.18 4.18 -1.04
N ASP A 10 2.17 4.19 -2.37
CA ASP A 10 1.14 4.82 -3.19
C ASP A 10 0.28 3.73 -3.86
N LEU A 11 -0.94 3.55 -3.34
CA LEU A 11 -1.92 2.61 -3.87
C LEU A 11 -2.77 3.33 -4.94
N GLY A 12 -2.35 3.24 -6.20
CA GLY A 12 -3.14 3.72 -7.31
C GLY A 12 -4.06 2.65 -7.89
N THR A 13 -5.07 3.06 -8.65
CA THR A 13 -5.99 2.12 -9.33
C THR A 13 -5.23 1.16 -10.26
N SER A 14 -4.30 1.66 -11.06
CA SER A 14 -3.57 0.85 -12.05
C SER A 14 -2.21 0.39 -11.58
N THR A 15 -1.59 1.08 -10.61
CA THR A 15 -0.22 0.81 -10.17
C THR A 15 -0.06 0.99 -8.67
N VAL A 16 0.76 0.13 -8.08
CA VAL A 16 1.28 0.26 -6.72
C VAL A 16 2.73 0.70 -6.80
N LYS A 17 3.11 1.71 -6.03
CA LYS A 17 4.49 2.13 -5.86
C LYS A 17 4.89 1.93 -4.41
N ILE A 18 6.05 1.32 -4.20
CA ILE A 18 6.61 1.08 -2.87
C ILE A 18 8.01 1.67 -2.84
N TYR A 19 8.22 2.65 -1.98
CA TYR A 19 9.54 3.20 -1.68
C TYR A 19 10.10 2.51 -0.44
N ASP A 20 11.28 1.93 -0.56
CA ASP A 20 12.06 1.37 0.56
C ASP A 20 13.11 2.39 1.01
N LEU A 21 12.88 3.03 2.16
CA LEU A 21 13.77 4.06 2.69
C LEU A 21 15.20 3.55 2.95
N LYS A 22 15.32 2.29 3.36
CA LYS A 22 16.64 1.71 3.67
C LYS A 22 17.49 1.46 2.42
N LYS A 23 16.84 1.07 1.32
CA LYS A 23 17.51 0.77 0.05
C LYS A 23 17.55 1.97 -0.88
N ASP A 24 16.81 3.02 -0.56
CA ASP A 24 16.59 4.18 -1.43
C ASP A 24 16.10 3.76 -2.83
N THR A 25 15.11 2.86 -2.88
CA THR A 25 14.59 2.29 -4.13
C THR A 25 13.08 2.39 -4.22
N ILE A 26 12.58 2.63 -5.43
CA ILE A 26 11.15 2.62 -5.73
C ILE A 26 10.85 1.37 -6.58
N THR A 27 9.95 0.53 -6.09
CA THR A 27 9.35 -0.56 -6.86
C THR A 27 7.99 -0.10 -7.39
N LYS A 28 7.77 -0.28 -8.69
CA LYS A 28 6.49 0.02 -9.36
C LYS A 28 5.94 -1.24 -10.01
N GLU A 29 4.74 -1.62 -9.61
CA GLU A 29 4.04 -2.82 -10.08
C GLU A 29 2.62 -2.49 -10.51
N LYS A 30 2.04 -3.30 -11.37
CA LYS A 30 0.61 -3.21 -11.68
C LYS A 30 -0.22 -3.55 -10.43
N ASN A 31 -1.31 -2.83 -10.22
CA ASN A 31 -2.23 -3.15 -9.12
C ASN A 31 -3.24 -4.20 -9.58
N MET A 32 -2.75 -5.41 -9.80
CA MET A 32 -3.54 -6.54 -10.32
C MET A 32 -3.23 -7.81 -9.53
N ILE A 33 -4.23 -8.68 -9.48
CA ILE A 33 -4.16 -9.99 -8.82
C ILE A 33 -4.86 -11.02 -9.70
N ALA A 34 -4.22 -12.16 -9.91
CA ALA A 34 -4.78 -13.30 -10.61
C ALA A 34 -5.19 -14.37 -9.59
N ILE A 35 -6.46 -14.81 -9.67
CA ILE A 35 -7.08 -15.72 -8.73
C ILE A 35 -7.65 -16.91 -9.48
N ARG A 36 -7.34 -18.12 -9.00
CA ARG A 36 -7.89 -19.36 -9.51
C ARG A 36 -9.07 -19.80 -8.64
N ASN A 37 -10.18 -20.19 -9.30
CA ASN A 37 -11.39 -20.69 -8.66
C ASN A 37 -11.93 -19.76 -7.56
N ARG A 38 -11.68 -18.45 -7.64
CA ARG A 38 -12.04 -17.40 -6.67
C ARG A 38 -11.41 -17.53 -5.28
N GLU A 39 -10.46 -18.41 -5.09
CA GLU A 39 -9.88 -18.70 -3.77
C GLU A 39 -8.36 -18.59 -3.76
N GLN A 40 -7.69 -19.10 -4.76
CA GLN A 40 -6.25 -19.22 -4.78
C GLN A 40 -5.59 -18.07 -5.53
N VAL A 41 -4.81 -17.25 -4.84
CA VAL A 41 -3.93 -16.24 -5.47
C VAL A 41 -2.79 -16.96 -6.19
N ILE A 42 -2.66 -16.74 -7.50
CA ILE A 42 -1.64 -17.37 -8.33
C ILE A 42 -0.60 -16.38 -8.84
N ALA A 43 -0.97 -15.11 -9.01
CA ALA A 43 -0.03 -14.07 -9.42
C ALA A 43 -0.47 -12.70 -8.89
N VAL A 44 0.50 -11.78 -8.73
CA VAL A 44 0.28 -10.41 -8.28
C VAL A 44 1.22 -9.47 -9.05
N GLY A 45 0.75 -8.25 -9.29
CA GLY A 45 1.53 -7.20 -9.92
C GLY A 45 1.69 -7.41 -11.42
N ASN A 46 2.90 -7.20 -11.92
CA ASN A 46 3.21 -7.35 -13.35
C ASN A 46 2.97 -8.78 -13.84
N TYR A 47 3.21 -9.80 -13.02
CA TYR A 47 2.91 -11.18 -13.39
C TYR A 47 1.42 -11.43 -13.60
N ALA A 48 0.56 -10.84 -12.76
CA ALA A 48 -0.88 -10.92 -12.98
C ALA A 48 -1.30 -10.18 -14.25
N TYR A 49 -0.70 -9.02 -14.53
CA TYR A 49 -0.96 -8.26 -15.74
C TYR A 49 -0.59 -9.03 -17.02
N GLU A 50 0.52 -9.77 -17.03
CA GLU A 50 0.93 -10.60 -18.18
C GLU A 50 -0.06 -11.74 -18.45
N MET A 51 -0.80 -12.17 -17.43
CA MET A 51 -1.85 -13.18 -17.57
C MET A 51 -3.18 -12.60 -18.07
N HIS A 52 -3.38 -11.28 -18.00
CA HIS A 52 -4.62 -10.63 -18.40
C HIS A 52 -4.95 -10.97 -19.87
N GLU A 53 -6.20 -11.31 -20.15
CA GLU A 53 -6.71 -11.70 -21.47
C GLU A 53 -6.16 -13.02 -22.03
N ARG A 54 -5.32 -13.76 -21.30
CA ARG A 54 -4.71 -15.02 -21.74
C ARG A 54 -5.01 -16.19 -20.80
N THR A 55 -5.93 -15.99 -19.86
CA THR A 55 -6.22 -16.99 -18.83
C THR A 55 -7.34 -17.95 -19.23
N PRO A 56 -7.27 -19.23 -18.79
CA PRO A 56 -8.41 -20.14 -18.81
C PRO A 56 -9.58 -19.60 -17.99
N SER A 57 -10.77 -20.13 -18.24
CA SER A 57 -12.03 -19.68 -17.59
C SER A 57 -12.05 -19.81 -16.06
N ASN A 58 -11.17 -20.60 -15.48
CA ASN A 58 -11.04 -20.78 -14.03
C ASN A 58 -10.06 -19.79 -13.37
N ILE A 59 -9.44 -18.89 -14.15
CA ILE A 59 -8.55 -17.84 -13.65
C ILE A 59 -9.13 -16.48 -13.98
N GLU A 60 -9.30 -15.66 -12.96
CA GLU A 60 -9.76 -14.28 -13.07
C GLU A 60 -8.63 -13.32 -12.70
N VAL A 61 -8.40 -12.31 -13.55
CA VAL A 61 -7.43 -11.23 -13.29
C VAL A 61 -8.20 -9.96 -13.02
N ILE A 62 -8.04 -9.41 -11.82
CA ILE A 62 -8.80 -8.26 -11.36
C ILE A 62 -7.92 -7.19 -10.74
N THR A 63 -8.44 -5.97 -10.70
CA THR A 63 -7.86 -4.83 -9.99
C THR A 63 -8.58 -4.65 -8.65
N PRO A 64 -7.89 -4.72 -7.51
CA PRO A 64 -8.52 -4.61 -6.19
C PRO A 64 -8.89 -3.18 -5.78
N MET A 65 -8.54 -2.20 -6.61
CA MET A 65 -8.85 -0.78 -6.45
C MET A 65 -9.78 -0.31 -7.57
N SER A 66 -10.66 0.63 -7.26
CA SER A 66 -11.52 1.29 -8.24
C SER A 66 -11.55 2.80 -7.95
N ASN A 67 -11.29 3.64 -8.96
CA ASN A 67 -11.32 5.10 -8.83
C ASN A 67 -10.47 5.63 -7.65
N GLY A 68 -9.29 5.04 -7.42
CA GLY A 68 -8.41 5.42 -6.32
C GLY A 68 -8.85 4.92 -4.94
N ARG A 69 -9.90 4.11 -4.84
CA ARG A 69 -10.49 3.60 -3.59
C ARG A 69 -10.37 2.08 -3.50
N ILE A 70 -10.29 1.56 -2.29
CA ILE A 70 -10.23 0.11 -2.04
C ILE A 70 -11.59 -0.52 -2.36
N ALA A 71 -11.63 -1.35 -3.40
CA ALA A 71 -12.82 -2.13 -3.78
C ALA A 71 -12.88 -3.48 -3.04
N ASN A 72 -11.72 -4.08 -2.78
CA ASN A 72 -11.64 -5.35 -2.06
C ASN A 72 -10.43 -5.36 -1.12
N VAL A 73 -10.70 -5.30 0.18
CA VAL A 73 -9.68 -5.19 1.25
C VAL A 73 -8.75 -6.41 1.29
N LEU A 74 -9.32 -7.62 1.15
CA LEU A 74 -8.53 -8.87 1.21
C LEU A 74 -7.57 -8.98 0.02
N MET A 75 -8.01 -8.54 -1.15
CA MET A 75 -7.16 -8.55 -2.35
C MET A 75 -6.08 -7.49 -2.31
N VAL A 76 -6.38 -6.28 -1.79
CA VAL A 76 -5.36 -5.26 -1.54
C VAL A 76 -4.32 -5.77 -0.54
N GLU A 77 -4.75 -6.43 0.55
CA GLU A 77 -3.85 -7.04 1.52
C GLU A 77 -2.93 -8.08 0.85
N ALA A 78 -3.48 -8.97 0.03
CA ALA A 78 -2.70 -9.98 -0.67
C ALA A 78 -1.68 -9.37 -1.65
N VAL A 79 -2.08 -8.33 -2.38
CA VAL A 79 -1.18 -7.57 -3.27
C VAL A 79 -0.05 -6.94 -2.47
N LEU A 80 -0.38 -6.18 -1.43
CA LEU A 80 0.61 -5.49 -0.60
C LEU A 80 1.58 -6.45 0.07
N HIS A 81 1.07 -7.52 0.69
CA HIS A 81 1.90 -8.53 1.33
C HIS A 81 2.90 -9.14 0.33
N THR A 82 2.40 -9.55 -0.85
CA THR A 82 3.25 -10.15 -1.89
C THR A 82 4.31 -9.18 -2.39
N LEU A 83 3.93 -7.92 -2.69
CA LEU A 83 4.86 -6.92 -3.20
C LEU A 83 5.88 -6.49 -2.15
N LEU A 84 5.47 -6.26 -0.91
CA LEU A 84 6.38 -5.96 0.19
C LEU A 84 7.37 -7.11 0.42
N HIS A 85 6.90 -8.35 0.37
CA HIS A 85 7.78 -9.52 0.51
C HIS A 85 8.81 -9.64 -0.62
N ARG A 86 8.44 -9.25 -1.86
CA ARG A 86 9.39 -9.20 -3.00
C ARG A 86 10.41 -8.07 -2.85
N CYS A 87 9.99 -6.89 -2.40
CA CYS A 87 10.89 -5.74 -2.20
C CYS A 87 11.87 -5.99 -1.06
N THR A 88 11.44 -6.74 -0.05
CA THR A 88 12.18 -6.93 1.20
C THR A 88 12.27 -8.41 1.51
N ARG A 89 13.47 -8.99 1.53
CA ARG A 89 13.64 -10.37 2.01
C ARG A 89 13.08 -10.59 3.41
N HIS A 90 13.15 -9.57 4.27
CA HIS A 90 12.56 -9.55 5.60
C HIS A 90 12.09 -8.13 5.91
N MET A 91 10.80 -7.95 6.17
CA MET A 91 10.24 -6.65 6.59
C MET A 91 10.75 -6.20 7.97
N GLY A 92 11.47 -7.07 8.68
CA GLY A 92 11.98 -6.80 10.02
C GLY A 92 10.88 -6.81 11.08
N TYR A 93 11.24 -6.38 12.30
CA TYR A 93 10.30 -6.30 13.41
C TYR A 93 9.56 -4.95 13.37
N ARG A 94 8.24 -4.98 13.34
CA ARG A 94 7.33 -3.80 13.34
C ARG A 94 7.72 -2.74 12.28
N PRO A 95 7.67 -3.06 10.99
CA PRO A 95 7.93 -2.09 9.94
C PRO A 95 6.87 -0.99 9.95
N GLU A 96 7.26 0.20 9.49
CA GLU A 96 6.38 1.36 9.36
C GLU A 96 5.96 1.53 7.90
N LEU A 97 4.65 1.57 7.65
CA LEU A 97 4.05 1.72 6.33
C LEU A 97 3.33 3.06 6.25
N TYR A 98 3.78 3.94 5.39
CA TYR A 98 3.18 5.25 5.13
C TYR A 98 2.42 5.21 3.82
N PHE A 99 1.09 5.26 3.89
CA PHE A 99 0.22 5.26 2.72
C PHE A 99 -0.14 6.67 2.31
N SER A 100 0.09 7.03 1.04
CA SER A 100 -0.49 8.24 0.47
C SER A 100 -1.94 7.98 0.07
N VAL A 101 -2.87 8.75 0.62
CA VAL A 101 -4.32 8.55 0.47
C VAL A 101 -5.02 9.81 -0.03
N PRO A 102 -6.20 9.68 -0.70
CA PRO A 102 -7.01 10.85 -1.05
C PRO A 102 -7.44 11.65 0.18
N CYS A 103 -7.44 12.98 0.09
CA CYS A 103 -7.83 13.86 1.19
C CYS A 103 -9.35 13.86 1.46
N ASP A 104 -10.16 13.41 0.49
CA ASP A 104 -11.63 13.30 0.58
C ASP A 104 -12.10 11.90 1.01
N MET A 105 -11.22 11.14 1.65
CA MET A 105 -11.50 9.77 2.07
C MET A 105 -12.58 9.75 3.16
N THR A 106 -13.60 8.91 2.95
CA THR A 106 -14.66 8.67 3.94
C THR A 106 -14.15 7.84 5.12
N GLU A 107 -14.89 7.87 6.23
CA GLU A 107 -14.58 7.06 7.42
C GLU A 107 -14.60 5.54 7.11
N ILE A 108 -15.49 5.10 6.21
CA ILE A 108 -15.56 3.69 5.79
C ILE A 108 -14.30 3.29 5.02
N GLU A 109 -13.81 4.15 4.15
CA GLU A 109 -12.57 3.92 3.41
C GLU A 109 -11.37 3.92 4.34
N ARG A 110 -11.31 4.83 5.28
CA ARG A 110 -10.29 4.85 6.33
C ARG A 110 -10.26 3.54 7.11
N ARG A 111 -11.42 3.03 7.52
CA ARG A 111 -11.55 1.71 8.18
C ARG A 111 -11.03 0.55 7.33
N SER A 112 -11.13 0.64 5.99
CA SER A 112 -10.57 -0.38 5.10
C SER A 112 -9.05 -0.47 5.23
N TYR A 113 -8.35 0.66 5.31
CA TYR A 113 -6.90 0.69 5.57
C TYR A 113 -6.56 0.12 6.96
N TYR A 114 -7.35 0.46 8.00
CA TYR A 114 -7.17 -0.12 9.33
C TYR A 114 -7.31 -1.65 9.32
N THR A 115 -8.28 -2.16 8.57
CA THR A 115 -8.48 -3.60 8.45
C THR A 115 -7.24 -4.30 7.89
N ILE A 116 -6.59 -3.70 6.87
CA ILE A 116 -5.33 -4.20 6.31
C ILE A 116 -4.22 -4.22 7.37
N ALA A 117 -4.13 -3.16 8.20
CA ALA A 117 -3.10 -3.05 9.24
C ALA A 117 -3.26 -4.00 10.42
N HIS A 118 -4.51 -4.35 10.78
CA HIS A 118 -4.80 -5.11 11.99
C HIS A 118 -5.12 -6.58 11.74
N LYS A 119 -5.30 -6.98 10.50
CA LYS A 119 -5.62 -8.36 10.10
C LYS A 119 -4.58 -8.93 9.16
N GLY A 120 -4.45 -10.23 9.16
CA GLY A 120 -3.60 -10.97 8.23
C GLY A 120 -2.11 -10.76 8.40
N ALA A 121 -1.41 -10.78 7.29
CA ALA A 121 0.05 -10.80 7.25
C ALA A 121 0.72 -9.48 7.66
N LEU A 122 -0.01 -8.36 7.57
CA LEU A 122 0.51 -7.03 7.90
C LEU A 122 0.19 -6.57 9.33
N LYS A 123 -0.41 -7.43 10.16
CA LYS A 123 -0.83 -7.11 11.54
C LYS A 123 0.28 -6.62 12.48
N ASN A 124 1.52 -6.90 12.16
CA ASN A 124 2.67 -6.46 12.96
C ASN A 124 3.28 -5.15 12.44
N CYS A 125 2.75 -4.58 11.34
CA CYS A 125 3.19 -3.32 10.81
C CYS A 125 2.54 -2.15 11.56
N ARG A 126 3.26 -1.02 11.64
CA ARG A 126 2.66 0.27 12.00
C ARG A 126 2.22 0.94 10.71
N MET A 127 0.97 1.35 10.64
CA MET A 127 0.40 1.98 9.45
C MET A 127 0.08 3.45 9.70
N TYR A 128 0.47 4.30 8.77
CA TYR A 128 0.22 5.73 8.79
C TYR A 128 -0.44 6.13 7.46
N LEU A 129 -1.47 6.97 7.54
CA LEU A 129 -2.13 7.53 6.37
C LEU A 129 -1.70 9.00 6.22
N VAL A 130 -1.25 9.37 5.04
CA VAL A 130 -0.82 10.74 4.71
C VAL A 130 -1.63 11.23 3.53
N ASP A 131 -2.28 12.38 3.66
CA ASP A 131 -3.02 12.96 2.56
C ASP A 131 -2.10 13.23 1.37
N LYS A 132 -2.50 12.77 0.19
CA LYS A 132 -1.68 12.81 -1.02
C LYS A 132 -1.18 14.22 -1.35
N PRO A 133 -2.00 15.29 -1.29
CA PRO A 133 -1.51 16.65 -1.50
C PRO A 133 -0.41 17.09 -0.51
N ILE A 134 -0.48 16.61 0.74
CA ILE A 134 0.55 16.90 1.76
C ILE A 134 1.84 16.16 1.42
N ALA A 135 1.75 14.87 1.05
CA ALA A 135 2.90 14.08 0.63
C ALA A 135 3.59 14.70 -0.59
N ASP A 136 2.82 15.13 -1.59
CA ASP A 136 3.32 15.76 -2.81
C ASP A 136 4.00 17.12 -2.50
N ALA A 137 3.39 17.94 -1.64
CA ALA A 137 3.95 19.23 -1.23
C ALA A 137 5.28 19.07 -0.44
N LEU A 138 5.37 18.05 0.41
CA LEU A 138 6.61 17.70 1.11
C LEU A 138 7.70 17.25 0.13
N ALA A 139 7.35 16.44 -0.85
CA ALA A 139 8.29 15.97 -1.87
C ALA A 139 8.84 17.11 -2.73
N LEU A 140 8.03 18.14 -2.98
CA LEU A 140 8.43 19.36 -3.69
C LEU A 140 9.21 20.37 -2.81
N GLY A 141 9.41 20.08 -1.52
CA GLY A 141 10.11 20.95 -0.59
C GLY A 141 9.35 22.24 -0.21
N ILE A 142 8.05 22.32 -0.48
CA ILE A 142 7.23 23.51 -0.21
C ILE A 142 7.20 23.85 1.27
N PHE A 143 7.36 22.87 2.14
CA PHE A 143 7.28 23.02 3.60
C PHE A 143 8.63 23.04 4.31
N GLN A 144 9.74 23.30 3.63
CA GLN A 144 11.08 23.30 4.26
C GLN A 144 11.23 24.28 5.43
N ASN A 145 10.37 25.31 5.52
CA ASN A 145 10.39 26.35 6.57
C ASN A 145 9.24 26.27 7.58
N ILE A 146 8.34 25.31 7.46
CA ILE A 146 7.24 25.13 8.41
C ILE A 146 7.60 23.98 9.34
N GLN A 147 7.48 24.19 10.67
CA GLN A 147 7.62 23.11 11.66
C GLN A 147 6.50 22.05 11.45
N CYS A 148 6.60 21.33 10.34
CA CYS A 148 5.58 20.41 9.84
C CYS A 148 5.47 19.13 10.68
N HIS A 149 6.42 18.89 11.60
CA HIS A 149 6.41 17.71 12.47
C HIS A 149 5.16 17.58 13.35
N ARG A 150 4.49 18.70 13.67
CA ARG A 150 3.29 18.66 14.52
C ARG A 150 2.00 18.32 13.77
N TYR A 151 1.89 18.68 12.50
CA TYR A 151 0.65 18.43 11.72
C TYR A 151 0.58 17.03 11.12
N ILE A 152 1.73 16.45 10.78
CA ILE A 152 1.81 15.07 10.29
C ILE A 152 1.55 14.08 11.43
N CYS A 153 1.99 14.38 12.65
CA CYS A 153 1.77 13.49 13.81
C CYS A 153 0.39 13.67 14.47
N ALA A 154 -0.24 14.82 14.40
CA ALA A 154 -1.52 15.08 15.06
C ALA A 154 -2.75 14.52 14.33
N GLY A 155 -2.62 14.18 13.03
CA GLY A 155 -3.71 13.60 12.25
C GLY A 155 -3.65 12.08 12.10
N ILE A 156 -2.64 11.42 12.67
CA ILE A 156 -2.26 10.05 12.27
C ILE A 156 -2.04 9.11 13.46
N ASP A 157 -2.48 9.48 14.66
CA ASP A 157 -2.40 8.54 15.78
C ASP A 157 -3.53 7.49 15.68
N ILE A 158 -3.19 6.37 15.07
CA ILE A 158 -4.07 5.22 14.77
C ILE A 158 -4.08 4.24 15.97
N ASN A 159 -3.73 4.69 17.16
CA ASN A 159 -3.83 3.92 18.38
C ASN A 159 -4.97 4.45 19.26
N MET A 160 -6.20 4.19 18.88
CA MET A 160 -7.33 4.05 19.80
C MET A 160 -8.16 2.83 19.44
#